data_463d1d1e782f74c7f2442678489013e8
#
_entry.id   463d1d1e782f74c7f2442678489013e8
#
_cell.length_a   1.000
_cell.length_b   1.000
_cell.length_c   1.000
_cell.angle_alpha   90.00
_cell.angle_beta   90.00
_cell.angle_gamma   90.00
#
_symmetry.space_group_name_H-M   'P 1'
#
loop_
_entity.id
_entity.type
_entity.pdbx_description
1 polymer ?
#
loop_
_entity_poly.entity_id
_entity_poly.type
_entity_poly.pdbx_seq_one_letter_code
_entity_poly.pdbx_strand_id
1 'polypeptide(L)'
;MDNAYVSNLLEKYKKYGNPGMATVMQLMGAVVEKYTEGAIMTDSNGKQYIDFLSGHGAYSLGYRHPKVIAAVTQQLYSIPMSSSKSMLNETVVKLLEKLAHISPGKLTNSFLCNSGTEAVEGALKLARIYTGRKKIVSTINGFHGKTFGALAASGKRAYKKPFKPMIRGFWHVPYGNIEAMDKTVDEFTAAVIIEPIQGEGGVIVPPDGYLKAIREICDKNDALLIMDEVQTGLGRTGYMFGCNHEMITPDIMCMAKALGGGVMPIGAFIATPEVFQPFAENPTLHSSTFGGNPLACAAACAAIDVIIE
;
A
#
# COMPACT_ATOMS: atom_id res chain seq x y z
N MET A 1 27.25 24.92 -3.25
CA MET A 1 26.45 25.48 -4.33
C MET A 1 25.52 26.55 -3.77
N ASP A 2 25.32 27.54 -4.58
CA ASP A 2 24.82 28.86 -4.26
C ASP A 2 23.37 28.80 -3.73
N ASN A 3 23.08 29.55 -2.67
CA ASN A 3 21.71 29.81 -2.20
C ASN A 3 20.79 30.27 -3.35
N ALA A 4 21.38 30.89 -4.40
CA ALA A 4 20.66 31.28 -5.61
C ALA A 4 20.12 30.10 -6.41
N TYR A 5 20.82 28.97 -6.48
CA TYR A 5 20.33 27.75 -7.17
C TYR A 5 19.11 27.14 -6.47
N VAL A 6 19.21 26.97 -5.14
CA VAL A 6 18.08 26.45 -4.34
C VAL A 6 16.86 27.39 -4.44
N SER A 7 17.10 28.70 -4.32
CA SER A 7 16.04 29.71 -4.43
C SER A 7 15.38 29.72 -5.80
N ASN A 8 16.14 29.58 -6.88
CA ASN A 8 15.58 29.49 -8.24
C ASN A 8 14.71 28.23 -8.44
N LEU A 9 15.15 27.08 -7.93
CA LEU A 9 14.35 25.85 -7.99
C LEU A 9 13.07 25.98 -7.17
N LEU A 10 13.15 26.59 -5.98
CA LEU A 10 11.99 26.81 -5.12
C LEU A 10 10.97 27.75 -5.77
N GLU A 11 11.39 28.83 -6.41
CA GLU A 11 10.50 29.73 -7.17
C GLU A 11 9.86 29.04 -8.37
N LYS A 12 10.59 28.18 -9.10
CA LYS A 12 10.00 27.36 -10.15
C LYS A 12 8.98 26.36 -9.60
N TYR A 13 9.29 25.70 -8.49
CA TYR A 13 8.33 24.78 -7.84
C TYR A 13 7.08 25.50 -7.36
N LYS A 14 7.25 26.70 -6.79
CA LYS A 14 6.13 27.56 -6.37
C LYS A 14 5.25 27.99 -7.56
N LYS A 15 5.88 28.28 -8.71
CA LYS A 15 5.18 28.73 -9.92
C LYS A 15 4.46 27.57 -10.65
N TYR A 16 5.10 26.42 -10.77
CA TYR A 16 4.62 25.33 -11.63
C TYR A 16 4.10 24.10 -10.85
N GLY A 17 4.40 24.00 -9.56
CA GLY A 17 3.97 22.93 -8.68
C GLY A 17 2.91 23.38 -7.67
N ASN A 18 3.09 23.00 -6.40
CA ASN A 18 2.21 23.38 -5.31
C ASN A 18 2.82 24.52 -4.47
N PRO A 19 2.28 25.75 -4.51
CA PRO A 19 2.84 26.89 -3.76
C PRO A 19 2.88 26.65 -2.25
N GLY A 20 1.89 25.96 -1.67
CA GLY A 20 1.86 25.64 -0.25
C GLY A 20 2.99 24.70 0.14
N MET A 21 3.30 23.70 -0.69
CA MET A 21 4.46 22.81 -0.45
C MET A 21 5.79 23.55 -0.59
N ALA A 22 5.91 24.50 -1.52
CA ALA A 22 7.09 25.36 -1.63
C ALA A 22 7.34 26.12 -0.32
N THR A 23 6.29 26.66 0.29
CA THR A 23 6.37 27.34 1.59
C THR A 23 6.82 26.38 2.70
N VAL A 24 6.29 25.18 2.76
CA VAL A 24 6.72 24.15 3.73
C VAL A 24 8.20 23.82 3.54
N MET A 25 8.63 23.55 2.30
CA MET A 25 10.04 23.27 1.98
C MET A 25 10.95 24.41 2.43
N GLN A 26 10.56 25.66 2.18
CA GLN A 26 11.30 26.85 2.60
C GLN A 26 11.43 26.95 4.13
N LEU A 27 10.35 26.70 4.87
CA LEU A 27 10.34 26.71 6.33
C LEU A 27 11.21 25.61 6.94
N MET A 28 11.31 24.46 6.26
CA MET A 28 12.16 23.34 6.66
C MET A 28 13.63 23.50 6.24
N GLY A 29 14.00 24.63 5.64
CA GLY A 29 15.37 24.87 5.17
C GLY A 29 15.66 24.13 3.86
N ALA A 30 14.89 24.42 2.82
CA ALA A 30 14.92 23.76 1.51
C ALA A 30 16.34 23.33 1.07
N VAL A 31 16.48 22.05 0.78
CA VAL A 31 17.69 21.43 0.23
C VAL A 31 17.37 20.73 -1.08
N VAL A 32 18.37 20.57 -1.94
CA VAL A 32 18.21 19.84 -3.21
C VAL A 32 18.84 18.47 -3.06
N GLU A 33 18.03 17.42 -3.12
CA GLU A 33 18.51 16.04 -3.17
C GLU A 33 19.40 15.83 -4.40
N LYS A 34 20.57 15.24 -4.21
CA LYS A 34 21.51 14.97 -5.30
C LYS A 34 21.79 13.50 -5.48
N TYR A 35 21.91 12.77 -4.39
CA TYR A 35 22.28 11.36 -4.39
C TYR A 35 21.74 10.66 -3.16
N THR A 36 21.35 9.41 -3.32
CA THR A 36 20.86 8.56 -2.22
C THR A 36 21.50 7.18 -2.28
N GLU A 37 21.87 6.59 -1.14
CA GLU A 37 22.39 5.23 -1.04
C GLU A 37 22.15 4.66 0.36
N GLY A 38 21.67 3.43 0.46
CA GLY A 38 21.35 2.81 1.76
C GLY A 38 20.38 3.67 2.56
N ALA A 39 20.80 4.17 3.72
CA ALA A 39 20.01 5.07 4.56
C ALA A 39 20.47 6.54 4.46
N ILE A 40 21.30 6.88 3.50
CA ILE A 40 21.92 8.21 3.40
C ILE A 40 21.37 8.96 2.17
N MET A 41 20.94 10.19 2.41
CA MET A 41 20.68 11.19 1.37
C MET A 41 21.78 12.24 1.38
N THR A 42 22.32 12.60 0.22
CA THR A 42 23.31 13.65 0.04
C THR A 42 22.69 14.80 -0.74
N ASP A 43 22.80 16.02 -0.23
CA ASP A 43 22.29 17.21 -0.91
C ASP A 43 23.28 17.76 -1.95
N SER A 44 22.85 18.80 -2.67
CA SER A 44 23.66 19.47 -3.70
C SER A 44 24.94 20.14 -3.16
N ASN A 45 25.07 20.34 -1.86
CA ASN A 45 26.26 20.89 -1.20
C ASN A 45 27.19 19.80 -0.67
N GLY A 46 26.83 18.52 -0.83
CA GLY A 46 27.59 17.39 -0.31
C GLY A 46 27.31 17.05 1.15
N LYS A 47 26.36 17.73 1.79
CA LYS A 47 25.95 17.41 3.16
C LYS A 47 25.11 16.14 3.16
N GLN A 48 25.42 15.26 4.09
CA GLN A 48 24.72 13.99 4.27
C GLN A 48 23.67 14.06 5.38
N TYR A 49 22.58 13.35 5.15
CA TYR A 49 21.45 13.20 6.07
C TYR A 49 21.12 11.72 6.22
N ILE A 50 20.88 11.27 7.45
CA ILE A 50 20.37 9.93 7.71
C ILE A 50 18.86 9.98 7.53
N ASP A 51 18.33 9.14 6.66
CA ASP A 51 16.89 9.08 6.38
C ASP A 51 16.15 8.19 7.39
N PHE A 52 15.48 8.81 8.35
CA PHE A 52 14.55 8.14 9.26
C PHE A 52 13.09 8.17 8.78
N LEU A 53 12.77 8.87 7.68
CA LEU A 53 11.43 8.90 7.10
C LEU A 53 11.17 7.69 6.20
N SER A 54 12.21 7.21 5.52
CA SER A 54 12.17 6.03 4.63
C SER A 54 11.04 6.12 3.59
N GLY A 55 10.80 7.33 3.01
CA GLY A 55 9.72 7.55 2.05
C GLY A 55 8.35 7.13 2.58
N HIS A 56 8.03 7.44 3.84
CA HIS A 56 6.83 6.99 4.55
C HIS A 56 6.73 5.45 4.63
N GLY A 57 7.87 4.76 4.77
CA GLY A 57 7.96 3.30 4.86
C GLY A 57 8.10 2.58 3.51
N ALA A 58 8.44 3.29 2.43
CA ALA A 58 8.64 2.69 1.11
C ALA A 58 10.04 2.09 0.92
N TYR A 59 11.06 2.57 1.65
CA TYR A 59 12.46 2.19 1.44
C TYR A 59 12.95 1.21 2.50
N SER A 60 12.21 0.10 2.71
CA SER A 60 12.62 -0.93 3.69
C SER A 60 13.97 -1.56 3.40
N LEU A 61 14.39 -1.59 2.14
CA LEU A 61 15.71 -2.08 1.70
C LEU A 61 16.78 -0.96 1.61
N GLY A 62 16.42 0.25 2.03
CA GLY A 62 17.22 1.44 1.76
C GLY A 62 17.11 1.91 0.31
N TYR A 63 17.84 2.99 0.01
CA TYR A 63 17.91 3.54 -1.33
C TYR A 63 18.79 2.68 -2.24
N ARG A 64 18.34 2.46 -3.48
CA ARG A 64 19.16 1.90 -4.57
C ARG A 64 19.76 0.53 -4.27
N HIS A 65 19.00 -0.37 -3.63
CA HIS A 65 19.50 -1.72 -3.35
C HIS A 65 20.04 -2.38 -4.64
N PRO A 66 21.30 -2.89 -4.67
CA PRO A 66 21.97 -3.28 -5.91
C PRO A 66 21.24 -4.40 -6.68
N LYS A 67 20.68 -5.40 -5.99
CA LYS A 67 19.90 -6.47 -6.63
C LYS A 67 18.64 -5.94 -7.31
N VAL A 68 17.95 -4.97 -6.70
CA VAL A 68 16.74 -4.35 -7.28
C VAL A 68 17.11 -3.50 -8.49
N ILE A 69 18.15 -2.67 -8.40
CA ILE A 69 18.64 -1.87 -9.53
C ILE A 69 19.04 -2.78 -10.70
N ALA A 70 19.79 -3.86 -10.45
CA ALA A 70 20.21 -4.79 -11.50
C ALA A 70 19.01 -5.44 -12.21
N ALA A 71 17.99 -5.90 -11.45
CA ALA A 71 16.79 -6.52 -12.02
C ALA A 71 16.00 -5.54 -12.91
N VAL A 72 15.81 -4.29 -12.44
CA VAL A 72 15.13 -3.25 -13.23
C VAL A 72 15.93 -2.88 -14.47
N THR A 73 17.25 -2.75 -14.36
CA THR A 73 18.12 -2.44 -15.50
C THR A 73 18.05 -3.55 -16.56
N GLN A 74 18.11 -4.80 -16.14
CA GLN A 74 17.98 -5.94 -17.08
C GLN A 74 16.61 -5.95 -17.76
N GLN A 75 15.53 -5.71 -17.00
CA GLN A 75 14.17 -5.66 -17.54
C GLN A 75 13.98 -4.50 -18.52
N LEU A 76 14.66 -3.37 -18.30
CA LEU A 76 14.59 -2.20 -19.18
C LEU A 76 15.11 -2.50 -20.59
N TYR A 77 16.14 -3.35 -20.71
CA TYR A 77 16.72 -3.75 -22.00
C TYR A 77 15.94 -4.87 -22.71
N SER A 78 14.96 -5.50 -22.05
CA SER A 78 14.14 -6.55 -22.66
C SER A 78 12.73 -6.03 -22.98
N ILE A 79 11.83 -6.11 -22.03
CA ILE A 79 10.42 -5.67 -22.16
C ILE A 79 10.11 -4.72 -21.03
N PRO A 80 10.32 -3.39 -21.19
CA PRO A 80 10.05 -2.43 -20.11
C PRO A 80 8.55 -2.29 -19.81
N MET A 81 7.72 -2.38 -20.85
CA MET A 81 6.26 -2.32 -20.75
C MET A 81 5.62 -3.41 -21.59
N SER A 82 4.56 -4.02 -21.09
CA SER A 82 3.79 -4.99 -21.86
C SER A 82 3.06 -4.30 -23.01
N SER A 83 3.09 -4.90 -24.20
CA SER A 83 2.37 -4.40 -25.37
C SER A 83 0.85 -4.58 -25.24
N SER A 84 0.42 -5.61 -24.53
CA SER A 84 -0.98 -5.95 -24.30
C SER A 84 -1.16 -6.74 -23.02
N LYS A 85 -2.29 -6.53 -22.33
CA LYS A 85 -2.69 -7.34 -21.17
C LYS A 85 -3.16 -8.76 -21.52
N SER A 86 -3.40 -9.03 -22.80
CA SER A 86 -3.77 -10.36 -23.29
C SER A 86 -2.56 -11.24 -23.60
N MET A 87 -1.34 -10.70 -23.57
CA MET A 87 -0.11 -11.48 -23.75
C MET A 87 0.49 -11.86 -22.41
N LEU A 88 0.95 -13.11 -22.29
CA LEU A 88 1.70 -13.57 -21.12
C LEU A 88 3.05 -12.84 -21.05
N ASN A 89 3.41 -12.44 -19.82
CA ASN A 89 4.72 -11.89 -19.51
C ASN A 89 5.32 -12.69 -18.35
N GLU A 90 6.50 -13.28 -18.56
CA GLU A 90 7.15 -14.15 -17.59
C GLU A 90 7.42 -13.44 -16.25
N THR A 91 7.90 -12.19 -16.30
CA THR A 91 8.20 -11.41 -15.09
C THR A 91 6.94 -11.14 -14.26
N VAL A 92 5.81 -10.89 -14.93
CA VAL A 92 4.50 -10.71 -14.26
C VAL A 92 4.07 -12.01 -13.59
N VAL A 93 4.11 -13.14 -14.30
CA VAL A 93 3.72 -14.45 -13.76
C VAL A 93 4.60 -14.82 -12.57
N LYS A 94 5.91 -14.60 -12.66
CA LYS A 94 6.87 -14.83 -11.57
C LYS A 94 6.53 -13.99 -10.32
N LEU A 95 6.11 -12.74 -10.48
CA LEU A 95 5.67 -11.93 -9.34
C LEU A 95 4.39 -12.47 -8.72
N LEU A 96 3.38 -12.84 -9.53
CA LEU A 96 2.13 -13.42 -9.03
C LEU A 96 2.39 -14.68 -8.21
N GLU A 97 3.26 -15.56 -8.69
CA GLU A 97 3.69 -16.77 -7.98
C GLU A 97 4.39 -16.42 -6.66
N LYS A 98 5.34 -15.48 -6.66
CA LYS A 98 6.03 -15.04 -5.44
C LYS A 98 5.06 -14.47 -4.41
N LEU A 99 4.12 -13.61 -4.83
CA LEU A 99 3.10 -13.06 -3.93
C LEU A 99 2.25 -14.16 -3.28
N ALA A 100 1.84 -15.17 -4.06
CA ALA A 100 1.10 -16.31 -3.52
C ALA A 100 1.93 -17.11 -2.50
N HIS A 101 3.23 -17.33 -2.76
CA HIS A 101 4.10 -18.09 -1.87
C HIS A 101 4.39 -17.39 -0.53
N ILE A 102 4.53 -16.07 -0.52
CA ILE A 102 4.80 -15.33 0.72
C ILE A 102 3.55 -15.01 1.53
N SER A 103 2.37 -15.05 0.91
CA SER A 103 1.10 -14.68 1.56
C SER A 103 0.58 -15.77 2.48
N PRO A 104 -0.06 -15.41 3.60
CA PRO A 104 -0.57 -16.39 4.55
C PRO A 104 -1.81 -17.15 4.00
N GLY A 105 -1.95 -18.40 4.44
CA GLY A 105 -3.12 -19.22 4.18
C GLY A 105 -3.37 -19.53 2.71
N LYS A 106 -4.57 -19.21 2.21
CA LYS A 106 -5.00 -19.52 0.84
C LYS A 106 -5.05 -18.28 -0.07
N LEU A 107 -4.34 -17.22 0.27
CA LEU A 107 -4.25 -16.02 -0.57
C LEU A 107 -3.36 -16.29 -1.78
N THR A 108 -3.95 -16.49 -2.96
CA THR A 108 -3.22 -16.89 -4.17
C THR A 108 -3.52 -16.02 -5.39
N ASN A 109 -4.67 -15.36 -5.45
CA ASN A 109 -5.07 -14.60 -6.62
C ASN A 109 -4.81 -13.11 -6.43
N SER A 110 -3.87 -12.56 -7.19
CA SER A 110 -3.45 -11.17 -7.08
C SER A 110 -3.92 -10.31 -8.25
N PHE A 111 -4.24 -9.06 -7.96
CA PHE A 111 -4.34 -7.99 -8.94
C PHE A 111 -3.22 -6.98 -8.71
N LEU A 112 -2.43 -6.72 -9.76
CA LEU A 112 -1.31 -5.78 -9.72
C LEU A 112 -1.76 -4.37 -10.14
N CYS A 113 -1.39 -3.37 -9.38
CA CYS A 113 -1.69 -1.95 -9.60
C CYS A 113 -0.43 -1.09 -9.36
N ASN A 114 -0.57 0.24 -9.24
CA ASN A 114 0.59 1.14 -9.18
C ASN A 114 0.81 1.75 -7.80
N SER A 115 -0.15 1.60 -6.90
CA SER A 115 -0.10 2.24 -5.58
C SER A 115 -0.93 1.50 -4.54
N GLY A 116 -0.69 1.79 -3.25
CA GLY A 116 -1.48 1.24 -2.16
C GLY A 116 -2.94 1.69 -2.18
N THR A 117 -3.21 2.94 -2.60
CA THR A 117 -4.60 3.41 -2.72
C THR A 117 -5.38 2.67 -3.80
N GLU A 118 -4.73 2.33 -4.95
CA GLU A 118 -5.36 1.49 -5.98
C GLU A 118 -5.61 0.06 -5.48
N ALA A 119 -4.68 -0.51 -4.72
CA ALA A 119 -4.85 -1.82 -4.09
C ALA A 119 -6.07 -1.83 -3.15
N VAL A 120 -6.19 -0.80 -2.31
CA VAL A 120 -7.35 -0.63 -1.42
C VAL A 120 -8.65 -0.46 -2.20
N GLU A 121 -8.68 0.37 -3.25
CA GLU A 121 -9.88 0.53 -4.11
C GLU A 121 -10.32 -0.81 -4.72
N GLY A 122 -9.35 -1.61 -5.20
CA GLY A 122 -9.61 -2.95 -5.73
C GLY A 122 -10.18 -3.89 -4.68
N ALA A 123 -9.58 -3.92 -3.48
CA ALA A 123 -10.03 -4.73 -2.35
C ALA A 123 -11.46 -4.37 -1.89
N LEU A 124 -11.77 -3.07 -1.78
CA LEU A 124 -13.10 -2.59 -1.41
C LEU A 124 -14.16 -2.96 -2.45
N LYS A 125 -13.83 -2.84 -3.75
CA LYS A 125 -14.71 -3.25 -4.85
C LYS A 125 -14.96 -4.75 -4.83
N LEU A 126 -13.88 -5.55 -4.66
CA LEU A 126 -13.95 -7.00 -4.59
C LEU A 126 -14.82 -7.45 -3.42
N ALA A 127 -14.62 -6.90 -2.23
CA ALA A 127 -15.43 -7.23 -1.06
C ALA A 127 -16.92 -6.96 -1.27
N ARG A 128 -17.25 -5.83 -1.87
CA ARG A 128 -18.66 -5.47 -2.15
C ARG A 128 -19.30 -6.35 -3.22
N ILE A 129 -18.60 -6.69 -4.28
CA ILE A 129 -19.18 -7.52 -5.36
C ILE A 129 -19.29 -8.97 -4.93
N TYR A 130 -18.33 -9.50 -4.18
CA TYR A 130 -18.36 -10.88 -3.69
C TYR A 130 -19.50 -11.10 -2.68
N THR A 131 -19.62 -10.21 -1.70
CA THR A 131 -20.63 -10.36 -0.64
C THR A 131 -22.03 -9.85 -1.04
N GLY A 132 -22.14 -9.04 -2.09
CA GLY A 132 -23.38 -8.31 -2.42
C GLY A 132 -23.72 -7.20 -1.41
N ARG A 133 -22.94 -7.03 -0.36
CA ARG A 133 -23.15 -6.08 0.74
C ARG A 133 -22.43 -4.76 0.48
N LYS A 134 -22.82 -3.70 1.18
CA LYS A 134 -22.28 -2.32 0.92
C LYS A 134 -21.51 -1.73 2.07
N LYS A 135 -21.75 -2.22 3.29
CA LYS A 135 -21.18 -1.68 4.52
C LYS A 135 -19.71 -2.10 4.65
N ILE A 136 -18.83 -1.11 4.85
CA ILE A 136 -17.41 -1.32 5.19
C ILE A 136 -17.17 -0.71 6.56
N VAL A 137 -16.54 -1.44 7.45
CA VAL A 137 -16.12 -0.96 8.76
C VAL A 137 -14.61 -0.77 8.76
N SER A 138 -14.16 0.34 9.28
CA SER A 138 -12.75 0.70 9.39
C SER A 138 -12.50 1.34 10.77
N THR A 139 -11.32 1.86 11.01
CA THR A 139 -10.95 2.41 12.32
C THR A 139 -10.65 3.91 12.27
N ILE A 140 -10.96 4.60 13.37
CA ILE A 140 -10.57 6.00 13.57
C ILE A 140 -9.05 6.10 13.50
N ASN A 141 -8.54 7.15 12.84
CA ASN A 141 -7.14 7.40 12.51
C ASN A 141 -6.52 6.43 11.50
N GLY A 142 -7.21 5.38 11.05
CA GLY A 142 -6.74 4.51 9.98
C GLY A 142 -6.47 5.29 8.69
N PHE A 143 -5.45 4.88 7.94
CA PHE A 143 -5.08 5.49 6.66
C PHE A 143 -5.00 4.44 5.56
N HIS A 144 -5.87 4.57 4.56
CA HIS A 144 -6.00 3.59 3.47
C HIS A 144 -5.77 4.21 2.08
N GLY A 145 -5.47 5.50 2.01
CA GLY A 145 -5.22 6.22 0.77
C GLY A 145 -6.04 7.51 0.65
N LYS A 146 -5.90 8.18 -0.51
CA LYS A 146 -6.52 9.49 -0.77
C LYS A 146 -7.40 9.54 -2.03
N THR A 147 -7.62 8.43 -2.73
CA THR A 147 -8.71 8.31 -3.72
C THR A 147 -10.04 8.24 -2.99
N PHE A 148 -11.16 8.53 -3.64
CA PHE A 148 -12.44 8.72 -2.95
C PHE A 148 -12.90 7.51 -2.12
N GLY A 149 -12.73 6.28 -2.62
CA GLY A 149 -13.08 5.07 -1.86
C GLY A 149 -12.13 4.82 -0.70
N ALA A 150 -10.83 4.84 -0.96
CA ALA A 150 -9.79 4.68 0.07
C ALA A 150 -9.85 5.81 1.12
N LEU A 151 -10.15 7.05 0.70
CA LEU A 151 -10.37 8.17 1.60
C LEU A 151 -11.62 8.00 2.45
N ALA A 152 -12.71 7.44 1.88
CA ALA A 152 -13.91 7.12 2.63
C ALA A 152 -13.63 6.06 3.71
N ALA A 153 -12.80 5.05 3.41
CA ALA A 153 -12.34 4.04 4.37
C ALA A 153 -11.40 4.62 5.44
N SER A 154 -10.55 5.61 5.10
CA SER A 154 -9.64 6.26 6.05
C SER A 154 -10.38 6.94 7.19
N GLY A 155 -9.86 6.83 8.45
CA GLY A 155 -10.55 7.30 9.67
C GLY A 155 -10.35 8.77 10.02
N LYS A 156 -9.38 9.47 9.41
CA LYS A 156 -9.00 10.84 9.78
C LYS A 156 -9.97 11.88 9.20
N ARG A 157 -10.84 12.45 10.05
CA ARG A 157 -11.88 13.40 9.65
C ARG A 157 -11.34 14.63 8.89
N ALA A 158 -10.17 15.13 9.30
CA ALA A 158 -9.54 16.30 8.68
C ALA A 158 -9.28 16.09 7.18
N TYR A 159 -8.90 14.89 6.75
CA TYR A 159 -8.66 14.57 5.34
C TYR A 159 -9.95 14.51 4.53
N LYS A 160 -11.07 14.14 5.14
CA LYS A 160 -12.38 13.97 4.46
C LYS A 160 -13.21 15.26 4.39
N LYS A 161 -13.02 16.16 5.35
CA LYS A 161 -13.88 17.37 5.49
C LYS A 161 -13.99 18.21 4.21
N PRO A 162 -12.87 18.49 3.48
CA PRO A 162 -12.93 19.30 2.27
C PRO A 162 -13.61 18.62 1.07
N PHE A 163 -13.73 17.28 1.07
CA PHE A 163 -14.19 16.48 -0.07
C PHE A 163 -15.59 15.91 0.07
N LYS A 164 -16.36 16.42 1.02
CA LYS A 164 -17.75 15.98 1.21
C LYS A 164 -18.64 16.38 0.02
N PRO A 165 -19.64 15.55 -0.37
CA PRO A 165 -20.04 14.30 0.25
C PRO A 165 -19.11 13.12 -0.09
N MET A 166 -18.75 12.32 0.91
CA MET A 166 -17.97 11.10 0.72
C MET A 166 -18.83 9.96 0.17
N ILE A 167 -18.18 8.94 -0.38
CA ILE A 167 -18.84 7.68 -0.75
C ILE A 167 -19.50 7.09 0.51
N ARG A 168 -20.79 6.71 0.38
CA ARG A 168 -21.58 6.16 1.49
C ARG A 168 -21.21 4.69 1.78
N GLY A 169 -21.56 4.24 2.98
CA GLY A 169 -21.39 2.85 3.39
C GLY A 169 -20.08 2.59 4.15
N PHE A 170 -19.48 3.61 4.77
CA PHE A 170 -18.29 3.48 5.59
C PHE A 170 -18.56 3.90 7.04
N TRP A 171 -18.21 3.02 7.98
CA TRP A 171 -18.30 3.24 9.42
C TRP A 171 -16.91 3.18 10.05
N HIS A 172 -16.71 3.91 11.14
CA HIS A 172 -15.40 4.00 11.78
C HIS A 172 -15.57 3.82 13.28
N VAL A 173 -14.83 2.86 13.84
CA VAL A 173 -14.78 2.57 15.28
C VAL A 173 -13.41 2.92 15.86
N PRO A 174 -13.29 3.13 17.16
CA PRO A 174 -11.97 3.32 17.79
C PRO A 174 -11.07 2.10 17.54
N TYR A 175 -9.81 2.35 17.13
CA TYR A 175 -8.82 1.29 16.94
C TYR A 175 -8.47 0.64 18.28
N GLY A 176 -8.34 -0.67 18.30
CA GLY A 176 -8.10 -1.44 19.53
C GLY A 176 -9.36 -1.72 20.37
N ASN A 177 -10.53 -1.22 19.98
CA ASN A 177 -11.77 -1.43 20.71
C ASN A 177 -12.60 -2.56 20.10
N ILE A 178 -12.45 -3.78 20.64
CA ILE A 178 -13.13 -5.01 20.19
C ILE A 178 -14.66 -4.87 20.34
N GLU A 179 -15.13 -4.34 21.48
CA GLU A 179 -16.57 -4.20 21.74
C GLU A 179 -17.26 -3.26 20.74
N ALA A 180 -16.61 -2.14 20.40
CA ALA A 180 -17.12 -1.22 19.40
C ALA A 180 -17.16 -1.86 17.99
N MET A 181 -16.18 -2.72 17.68
CA MET A 181 -16.15 -3.46 16.42
C MET A 181 -17.28 -4.50 16.39
N ASP A 182 -17.44 -5.34 17.41
CA ASP A 182 -18.49 -6.37 17.47
C ASP A 182 -19.90 -5.77 17.39
N LYS A 183 -20.14 -4.61 18.03
CA LYS A 183 -21.42 -3.88 17.91
C LYS A 183 -21.67 -3.27 16.54
N THR A 184 -20.61 -3.02 15.76
CA THR A 184 -20.74 -2.32 14.48
C THR A 184 -20.77 -3.27 13.29
N VAL A 185 -20.07 -4.40 13.37
CA VAL A 185 -20.07 -5.43 12.32
C VAL A 185 -21.35 -6.26 12.45
N ASP A 186 -22.09 -6.41 11.36
CA ASP A 186 -23.38 -7.09 11.27
C ASP A 186 -23.52 -7.80 9.94
N GLU A 187 -24.68 -8.43 9.72
CA GLU A 187 -25.05 -9.18 8.51
C GLU A 187 -25.06 -8.33 7.22
N PHE A 188 -25.04 -6.99 7.34
CA PHE A 188 -24.95 -6.08 6.19
C PHE A 188 -23.52 -5.66 5.88
N THR A 189 -22.56 -6.07 6.70
CA THR A 189 -21.13 -5.70 6.55
C THR A 189 -20.50 -6.56 5.46
N ALA A 190 -19.97 -5.89 4.42
CA ALA A 190 -19.19 -6.53 3.36
C ALA A 190 -17.80 -6.88 3.84
N ALA A 191 -17.14 -5.94 4.52
CA ALA A 191 -15.79 -6.15 5.04
C ALA A 191 -15.45 -5.22 6.21
N VAL A 192 -14.49 -5.67 7.01
CA VAL A 192 -13.67 -4.84 7.89
C VAL A 192 -12.35 -4.58 7.20
N ILE A 193 -11.89 -3.33 7.14
CA ILE A 193 -10.54 -2.98 6.66
C ILE A 193 -9.74 -2.35 7.78
N ILE A 194 -8.57 -2.91 8.10
CA ILE A 194 -7.67 -2.45 9.16
C ILE A 194 -6.19 -2.55 8.75
N GLU A 195 -5.37 -1.70 9.36
CA GLU A 195 -3.92 -1.84 9.40
C GLU A 195 -3.55 -2.73 10.61
N PRO A 196 -2.58 -3.66 10.52
CA PRO A 196 -2.07 -4.39 11.72
C PRO A 196 -1.50 -3.46 12.80
N ILE A 197 -0.84 -2.39 12.36
CA ILE A 197 -0.37 -1.27 13.18
C ILE A 197 -0.71 -0.01 12.40
N GLN A 198 -1.41 0.94 13.01
CA GLN A 198 -1.72 2.19 12.32
C GLN A 198 -0.46 3.04 12.14
N GLY A 199 0.01 3.20 10.90
CA GLY A 199 1.20 3.97 10.58
C GLY A 199 0.96 5.48 10.67
N GLU A 200 0.17 6.02 9.76
CA GLU A 200 -0.17 7.45 9.66
C GLU A 200 -1.01 7.95 10.87
N GLY A 201 -1.59 7.05 11.61
CA GLY A 201 -2.30 7.32 12.86
C GLY A 201 -1.38 7.72 14.01
N GLY A 202 -0.06 7.41 13.90
CA GLY A 202 0.95 7.72 14.91
C GLY A 202 1.68 6.48 15.45
N VAL A 203 1.87 5.45 14.62
CA VAL A 203 2.48 4.15 14.97
C VAL A 203 1.73 3.52 16.16
N ILE A 204 0.42 3.36 16.00
CA ILE A 204 -0.43 2.82 17.06
C ILE A 204 -0.47 1.31 16.96
N VAL A 205 0.13 0.64 17.94
CA VAL A 205 0.09 -0.82 18.10
C VAL A 205 -1.20 -1.19 18.84
N PRO A 206 -1.98 -2.16 18.34
CA PRO A 206 -3.21 -2.57 19.02
C PRO A 206 -2.89 -3.41 20.28
N PRO A 207 -3.85 -3.58 21.19
CA PRO A 207 -3.74 -4.56 22.27
C PRO A 207 -3.55 -5.98 21.72
N ASP A 208 -2.83 -6.83 22.48
CA ASP A 208 -2.64 -8.23 22.13
C ASP A 208 -3.98 -8.96 21.92
N GLY A 209 -4.06 -9.80 20.91
CA GLY A 209 -5.27 -10.52 20.53
C GLY A 209 -6.33 -9.70 19.79
N TYR A 210 -6.06 -8.41 19.52
CA TYR A 210 -7.00 -7.55 18.80
C TYR A 210 -7.29 -8.07 17.40
N LEU A 211 -6.25 -8.40 16.63
CA LEU A 211 -6.45 -8.86 15.25
C LEU A 211 -7.19 -10.21 15.22
N LYS A 212 -6.91 -11.12 16.16
CA LYS A 212 -7.68 -12.37 16.32
C LYS A 212 -9.14 -12.13 16.56
N ALA A 213 -9.46 -11.25 17.52
CA ALA A 213 -10.84 -10.88 17.82
C ALA A 213 -11.56 -10.28 16.59
N ILE A 214 -10.86 -9.45 15.80
CA ILE A 214 -11.44 -8.91 14.57
C ILE A 214 -11.72 -10.02 13.54
N ARG A 215 -10.82 -11.00 13.40
CA ARG A 215 -11.05 -12.16 12.54
C ARG A 215 -12.30 -12.94 12.97
N GLU A 216 -12.42 -13.24 14.27
CA GLU A 216 -13.57 -13.94 14.84
C GLU A 216 -14.90 -13.16 14.64
N ILE A 217 -14.86 -11.84 14.81
CA ILE A 217 -16.04 -10.98 14.54
C ILE A 217 -16.44 -11.03 13.07
N CYS A 218 -15.46 -11.00 12.15
CA CYS A 218 -15.73 -11.12 10.72
C CYS A 218 -16.34 -12.47 10.39
N ASP A 219 -15.76 -13.57 10.90
CA ASP A 219 -16.26 -14.95 10.66
C ASP A 219 -17.68 -15.13 11.18
N LYS A 220 -17.99 -14.63 12.37
CA LYS A 220 -19.32 -14.69 12.98
C LYS A 220 -20.41 -14.02 12.14
N ASN A 221 -20.04 -13.01 11.33
CA ASN A 221 -20.99 -12.20 10.55
C ASN A 221 -20.88 -12.44 9.03
N ASP A 222 -20.10 -13.43 8.59
CA ASP A 222 -19.77 -13.66 7.18
C ASP A 222 -19.27 -12.39 6.48
N ALA A 223 -18.53 -11.54 7.20
CA ALA A 223 -17.89 -10.35 6.68
C ALA A 223 -16.43 -10.66 6.31
N LEU A 224 -15.92 -10.06 5.24
CA LEU A 224 -14.52 -10.25 4.86
C LEU A 224 -13.59 -9.41 5.75
N LEU A 225 -12.39 -9.93 6.02
CA LEU A 225 -11.30 -9.17 6.61
C LEU A 225 -10.32 -8.73 5.52
N ILE A 226 -10.19 -7.42 5.33
CA ILE A 226 -9.18 -6.80 4.48
C ILE A 226 -8.06 -6.31 5.37
N MET A 227 -6.86 -6.89 5.21
CA MET A 227 -5.67 -6.44 5.92
C MET A 227 -4.88 -5.47 5.05
N ASP A 228 -4.76 -4.23 5.50
CA ASP A 228 -3.96 -3.21 4.83
C ASP A 228 -2.50 -3.32 5.31
N GLU A 229 -1.71 -4.08 4.57
CA GLU A 229 -0.27 -4.31 4.79
C GLU A 229 0.61 -3.37 3.95
N VAL A 230 0.05 -2.30 3.44
CA VAL A 230 0.77 -1.33 2.60
C VAL A 230 1.99 -0.75 3.33
N GLN A 231 1.90 -0.53 4.63
CA GLN A 231 3.02 -0.04 5.42
C GLN A 231 3.65 -1.11 6.32
N THR A 232 2.85 -2.02 6.87
CA THR A 232 3.29 -3.03 7.84
C THR A 232 3.89 -4.27 7.22
N GLY A 233 3.61 -4.54 5.95
CA GLY A 233 4.09 -5.71 5.24
C GLY A 233 5.54 -5.64 4.79
N LEU A 234 6.00 -6.74 4.21
CA LEU A 234 7.31 -6.89 3.57
C LEU A 234 8.48 -6.57 4.52
N GLY A 235 8.48 -7.24 5.67
CA GLY A 235 9.57 -7.18 6.64
C GLY A 235 9.54 -6.00 7.61
N ARG A 236 8.63 -5.02 7.44
CA ARG A 236 8.62 -3.78 8.24
C ARG A 236 8.53 -4.01 9.75
N THR A 237 7.79 -5.02 10.17
CA THR A 237 7.52 -5.31 11.59
C THR A 237 8.34 -6.48 12.15
N GLY A 238 9.32 -6.99 11.37
CA GLY A 238 10.12 -8.16 11.73
C GLY A 238 9.52 -9.49 11.25
N TYR A 239 8.31 -9.48 10.73
CA TYR A 239 7.67 -10.60 10.03
C TYR A 239 7.40 -10.21 8.57
N MET A 240 7.14 -11.20 7.72
CA MET A 240 6.79 -10.92 6.31
C MET A 240 5.58 -9.97 6.23
N PHE A 241 4.58 -10.16 7.08
CA PHE A 241 3.40 -9.31 7.21
C PHE A 241 3.09 -9.01 8.67
N GLY A 242 2.49 -7.85 8.94
CA GLY A 242 2.09 -7.46 10.29
C GLY A 242 1.05 -8.40 10.90
N CYS A 243 0.16 -8.98 10.10
CA CYS A 243 -0.83 -9.96 10.57
C CYS A 243 -0.18 -11.28 11.07
N ASN A 244 1.07 -11.56 10.70
CA ASN A 244 1.77 -12.75 11.18
C ASN A 244 2.10 -12.70 12.69
N HIS A 245 2.15 -11.52 13.31
CA HIS A 245 2.34 -11.40 14.76
C HIS A 245 1.28 -12.15 15.56
N GLU A 246 0.04 -12.17 15.07
CA GLU A 246 -1.06 -12.92 15.69
C GLU A 246 -1.49 -14.16 14.89
N MET A 247 -0.69 -14.56 13.88
CA MET A 247 -0.96 -15.70 13.00
C MET A 247 -2.34 -15.66 12.33
N ILE A 248 -2.78 -14.47 11.89
CA ILE A 248 -4.06 -14.29 11.23
C ILE A 248 -3.94 -14.43 9.74
N THR A 249 -4.95 -15.02 9.13
CA THR A 249 -5.14 -15.04 7.67
C THR A 249 -6.34 -14.16 7.30
N PRO A 250 -6.13 -13.05 6.57
CA PRO A 250 -7.23 -12.27 6.04
C PRO A 250 -7.83 -12.91 4.78
N ASP A 251 -8.99 -12.41 4.35
CA ASP A 251 -9.61 -12.81 3.08
C ASP A 251 -9.02 -12.05 1.89
N ILE A 252 -8.60 -10.80 2.14
CA ILE A 252 -7.95 -9.93 1.18
C ILE A 252 -6.80 -9.20 1.89
N MET A 253 -5.66 -9.06 1.22
CA MET A 253 -4.51 -8.30 1.74
C MET A 253 -4.02 -7.29 0.70
N CYS A 254 -3.78 -6.04 1.12
CA CYS A 254 -3.26 -4.97 0.28
C CYS A 254 -1.77 -4.76 0.56
N MET A 255 -0.97 -4.58 -0.50
CA MET A 255 0.48 -4.38 -0.45
C MET A 255 0.89 -3.25 -1.39
N ALA A 256 1.94 -2.51 -1.03
CA ALA A 256 2.61 -1.52 -1.88
C ALA A 256 3.96 -1.11 -1.26
N LYS A 257 4.35 0.15 -1.36
CA LYS A 257 5.54 0.75 -0.73
C LYS A 257 6.80 -0.12 -0.90
N ALA A 258 7.18 -0.87 0.14
CA ALA A 258 8.36 -1.74 0.12
C ALA A 258 8.34 -2.78 -1.00
N LEU A 259 7.15 -3.13 -1.53
CA LEU A 259 7.00 -4.05 -2.65
C LEU A 259 7.82 -3.63 -3.88
N GLY A 260 7.96 -2.33 -4.12
CA GLY A 260 8.74 -1.80 -5.24
C GLY A 260 10.25 -1.68 -4.99
N GLY A 261 10.73 -2.16 -3.84
CA GLY A 261 12.14 -2.13 -3.44
C GLY A 261 12.75 -0.72 -3.37
N GLY A 262 11.91 0.32 -3.21
CA GLY A 262 12.35 1.71 -3.23
C GLY A 262 12.77 2.23 -4.61
N VAL A 263 12.51 1.49 -5.69
CA VAL A 263 12.93 1.81 -7.06
C VAL A 263 11.74 2.06 -7.98
N MET A 264 10.72 1.19 -7.93
CA MET A 264 9.55 1.31 -8.80
C MET A 264 8.25 1.38 -7.99
N PRO A 265 7.30 2.27 -8.36
CA PRO A 265 5.99 2.25 -7.76
C PRO A 265 5.21 1.01 -8.22
N ILE A 266 4.68 0.26 -7.25
CA ILE A 266 3.81 -0.89 -7.47
C ILE A 266 2.92 -1.08 -6.26
N GLY A 267 1.70 -1.58 -6.50
CA GLY A 267 0.80 -2.07 -5.49
C GLY A 267 0.17 -3.39 -5.94
N ALA A 268 -0.38 -4.11 -5.00
CA ALA A 268 -1.16 -5.31 -5.25
C ALA A 268 -2.21 -5.50 -4.17
N PHE A 269 -3.32 -6.12 -4.51
CA PHE A 269 -4.13 -6.83 -3.54
C PHE A 269 -4.16 -8.30 -3.92
N ILE A 270 -4.20 -9.16 -2.91
CA ILE A 270 -4.26 -10.60 -3.06
C ILE A 270 -5.45 -11.12 -2.25
N ALA A 271 -6.17 -12.09 -2.79
CA ALA A 271 -7.34 -12.69 -2.16
C ALA A 271 -7.32 -14.21 -2.31
N THR A 272 -8.20 -14.88 -1.56
CA THR A 272 -8.45 -16.30 -1.78
C THR A 272 -9.10 -16.50 -3.16
N PRO A 273 -8.94 -17.68 -3.81
CA PRO A 273 -9.57 -17.97 -5.10
C PRO A 273 -11.09 -17.75 -5.08
N GLU A 274 -11.73 -18.11 -3.98
CA GLU A 274 -13.16 -17.96 -3.79
C GLU A 274 -13.58 -16.49 -3.79
N VAL A 275 -12.94 -15.68 -2.97
CA VAL A 275 -13.23 -14.23 -2.90
C VAL A 275 -12.90 -13.53 -4.20
N PHE A 276 -11.87 -13.98 -4.94
CA PHE A 276 -11.44 -13.38 -6.22
C PHE A 276 -12.38 -13.73 -7.40
N GLN A 277 -13.25 -14.74 -7.26
CA GLN A 277 -14.10 -15.28 -8.33
C GLN A 277 -14.85 -14.22 -9.16
N PRO A 278 -15.49 -13.17 -8.58
CA PRO A 278 -16.19 -12.16 -9.38
C PRO A 278 -15.31 -11.43 -10.40
N PHE A 279 -14.02 -11.22 -10.09
CA PHE A 279 -13.07 -10.62 -11.03
C PHE A 279 -12.51 -11.64 -12.02
N ALA A 280 -12.45 -12.92 -11.66
CA ALA A 280 -12.07 -13.99 -12.57
C ALA A 280 -13.14 -14.24 -13.65
N GLU A 281 -14.43 -14.22 -13.26
CA GLU A 281 -15.56 -14.37 -14.19
C GLU A 281 -15.75 -13.14 -15.08
N ASN A 282 -15.43 -11.95 -14.60
CA ASN A 282 -15.59 -10.69 -15.31
C ASN A 282 -14.30 -9.85 -15.25
N PRO A 283 -13.25 -10.22 -15.96
CA PRO A 283 -11.92 -9.62 -15.82
C PRO A 283 -11.83 -8.13 -16.22
N THR A 284 -12.84 -7.61 -16.91
CA THR A 284 -12.92 -6.20 -17.30
C THR A 284 -13.52 -5.29 -16.24
N LEU A 285 -14.12 -5.82 -15.17
CA LEU A 285 -14.71 -5.02 -14.08
C LEU A 285 -13.66 -4.22 -13.29
N HIS A 286 -12.43 -4.71 -13.26
CA HIS A 286 -11.32 -4.03 -12.63
C HIS A 286 -10.07 -4.15 -13.49
N SER A 287 -9.52 -3.03 -13.92
CA SER A 287 -8.37 -2.98 -14.82
C SER A 287 -7.44 -1.81 -14.46
N SER A 288 -6.18 -1.91 -14.87
CA SER A 288 -5.19 -0.85 -14.74
C SER A 288 -4.27 -0.88 -15.96
N THR A 289 -4.06 0.27 -16.60
CA THR A 289 -3.18 0.34 -17.78
C THR A 289 -1.73 -0.03 -17.44
N PHE A 290 -1.19 0.54 -16.36
CA PHE A 290 0.20 0.34 -15.96
C PHE A 290 0.38 -0.66 -14.81
N GLY A 291 -0.70 -1.11 -14.16
CA GLY A 291 -0.62 -2.13 -13.13
C GLY A 291 -0.03 -3.42 -13.66
N GLY A 292 0.99 -3.97 -12.98
CA GLY A 292 1.73 -5.14 -13.42
C GLY A 292 2.63 -4.89 -14.64
N ASN A 293 3.15 -3.66 -14.81
CA ASN A 293 4.18 -3.44 -15.83
C ASN A 293 5.47 -4.21 -15.48
N PRO A 294 6.18 -4.75 -16.48
CA PRO A 294 7.34 -5.62 -16.25
C PRO A 294 8.46 -4.99 -15.44
N LEU A 295 8.72 -3.67 -15.58
CA LEU A 295 9.75 -2.99 -14.80
C LEU A 295 9.43 -3.02 -13.31
N ALA A 296 8.18 -2.68 -12.94
CA ALA A 296 7.75 -2.70 -11.54
C ALA A 296 7.69 -4.14 -10.99
N CYS A 297 7.30 -5.11 -11.83
CA CYS A 297 7.30 -6.52 -11.45
C CYS A 297 8.73 -7.05 -11.21
N ALA A 298 9.70 -6.67 -12.02
CA ALA A 298 11.10 -7.04 -11.82
C ALA A 298 11.65 -6.46 -10.52
N ALA A 299 11.36 -5.19 -10.24
CA ALA A 299 11.71 -4.57 -8.96
C ALA A 299 11.10 -5.33 -7.76
N ALA A 300 9.82 -5.66 -7.84
CA ALA A 300 9.10 -6.36 -6.78
C ALA A 300 9.63 -7.78 -6.56
N CYS A 301 9.90 -8.54 -7.63
CA CYS A 301 10.52 -9.85 -7.54
C CYS A 301 11.85 -9.79 -6.79
N ALA A 302 12.74 -8.88 -7.19
CA ALA A 302 14.04 -8.71 -6.55
C ALA A 302 13.92 -8.21 -5.10
N ALA A 303 12.95 -7.33 -4.82
CA ALA A 303 12.71 -6.85 -3.47
C ALA A 303 12.25 -7.98 -2.52
N ILE A 304 11.32 -8.83 -2.98
CA ILE A 304 10.86 -9.99 -2.22
C ILE A 304 12.03 -10.94 -1.94
N ASP A 305 12.87 -11.24 -2.93
CA ASP A 305 14.04 -12.12 -2.77
C ASP A 305 14.98 -11.58 -1.69
N VAL A 306 15.28 -10.28 -1.71
CA VAL A 306 16.15 -9.64 -0.70
C VAL A 306 15.54 -9.67 0.70
N ILE A 307 14.22 -9.54 0.82
CA ILE A 307 13.52 -9.57 2.12
C ILE A 307 13.52 -10.97 2.72
N ILE A 308 13.46 -12.02 1.88
CA ILE A 308 13.46 -13.41 2.32
C ILE A 308 14.86 -13.86 2.75
N GLU A 309 15.94 -13.40 2.08
CA GLU A 309 17.35 -13.67 2.44
C GLU A 309 17.74 -13.13 3.81
#